data_81e7c7a94ce267e4b4f307afc5f89d76
#
_entry.id   81e7c7a94ce267e4b4f307afc5f89d76
#
_cell.length_a   1.000
_cell.length_b   1.000
_cell.length_c   1.000
_cell.angle_alpha   90.00
_cell.angle_beta   90.00
_cell.angle_gamma   90.00
#
_symmetry.space_group_name_H-M   'P 1'
#
loop_
_entity.id
_entity.type
_entity.pdbx_description
1 polymer ?
#
loop_
_entity_poly.entity_id
_entity_poly.type
_entity_poly.pdbx_seq_one_letter_code
_entity_poly.pdbx_strand_id
1 'polypeptide(L)'
;MKFVRRIVLAAALTCLPFAASAQGKPAPKDALLYFVWPQNGTVIKGGFWCRFGLRNMGVTHAGDSYPNSGHHHLLVDVNEPLNPNEPIPQDKSHLHFGAGQTEARIELPPGKHTLQLVLGDADHFPFNPPVVSQKITITVK
;
A
#
# COMPACT_ATOMS: atom_id res chain seq x y z
N MET A 1 7.43 -54.47 -52.16
CA MET A 1 7.66 -53.97 -50.77
C MET A 1 7.24 -52.53 -50.73
N LYS A 2 6.13 -52.22 -50.04
CA LYS A 2 5.64 -50.80 -49.86
C LYS A 2 6.03 -50.29 -48.47
N PHE A 3 6.96 -49.29 -48.42
CA PHE A 3 7.32 -48.64 -47.18
C PHE A 3 6.26 -47.60 -46.77
N VAL A 4 5.54 -47.88 -45.70
CA VAL A 4 4.62 -46.93 -45.09
C VAL A 4 5.43 -46.02 -44.16
N ARG A 5 5.64 -44.73 -44.55
CA ARG A 5 6.22 -43.71 -43.69
C ARG A 5 5.16 -43.27 -42.67
N ARG A 6 5.36 -43.59 -41.40
CA ARG A 6 4.58 -43.05 -40.28
C ARG A 6 5.09 -41.63 -39.98
N ILE A 7 4.26 -40.63 -40.23
CA ILE A 7 4.49 -39.27 -39.81
C ILE A 7 4.05 -39.18 -38.34
N VAL A 8 5.02 -38.96 -37.44
CA VAL A 8 4.75 -38.66 -36.02
C VAL A 8 4.59 -37.15 -35.92
N LEU A 9 3.36 -36.68 -35.73
CA LEU A 9 3.07 -35.29 -35.45
C LEU A 9 3.38 -35.05 -33.97
N ALA A 10 4.49 -34.38 -33.68
CA ALA A 10 4.81 -33.88 -32.32
C ALA A 10 4.00 -32.60 -32.05
N ALA A 11 2.97 -32.70 -31.24
CA ALA A 11 2.25 -31.56 -30.73
C ALA A 11 3.13 -30.84 -29.69
N ALA A 12 3.71 -29.70 -30.04
CA ALA A 12 4.41 -28.82 -29.10
C ALA A 12 3.36 -28.12 -28.23
N LEU A 13 3.25 -28.52 -26.98
CA LEU A 13 2.43 -27.85 -25.97
C LEU A 13 3.17 -26.57 -25.55
N THR A 14 2.81 -25.44 -26.13
CA THR A 14 3.34 -24.12 -25.72
C THR A 14 2.65 -23.71 -24.41
N CYS A 15 3.35 -23.91 -23.30
CA CYS A 15 2.98 -23.36 -22.00
C CYS A 15 3.23 -21.84 -22.04
N LEU A 16 2.16 -21.05 -22.26
CA LEU A 16 2.22 -19.61 -22.09
C LEU A 16 2.35 -19.30 -20.59
N PRO A 17 3.35 -18.52 -20.16
CA PRO A 17 3.41 -18.08 -18.77
C PRO A 17 2.20 -17.19 -18.50
N PHE A 18 1.31 -17.62 -17.62
CA PHE A 18 0.28 -16.78 -17.05
C PHE A 18 0.99 -15.80 -16.10
N ALA A 19 1.29 -14.61 -16.58
CA ALA A 19 1.71 -13.51 -15.69
C ALA A 19 0.49 -13.14 -14.85
N ALA A 20 0.41 -13.66 -13.63
CA ALA A 20 -0.51 -13.16 -12.64
C ALA A 20 -0.10 -11.72 -12.34
N SER A 21 -0.80 -10.72 -12.90
CA SER A 21 -0.65 -9.36 -12.44
C SER A 21 -1.22 -9.31 -11.02
N ALA A 22 -0.37 -9.14 -10.03
CA ALA A 22 -0.78 -8.82 -8.67
C ALA A 22 -1.40 -7.41 -8.72
N GLN A 23 -2.70 -7.35 -8.97
CA GLN A 23 -3.47 -6.10 -8.87
C GLN A 23 -3.99 -5.99 -7.45
N GLY A 24 -3.84 -4.80 -6.85
CA GLY A 24 -4.44 -4.49 -5.57
C GLY A 24 -5.96 -4.77 -5.59
N LYS A 25 -6.49 -5.19 -4.45
CA LYS A 25 -7.93 -5.47 -4.29
C LYS A 25 -8.75 -4.21 -4.54
N PRO A 26 -9.99 -4.30 -5.05
CA PRO A 26 -10.85 -3.14 -5.17
C PRO A 26 -11.23 -2.61 -3.78
N ALA A 27 -11.29 -1.28 -3.64
CA ALA A 27 -11.80 -0.61 -2.45
C ALA A 27 -13.20 -0.06 -2.69
N PRO A 28 -14.03 0.13 -1.63
CA PRO A 28 -15.26 0.88 -1.73
C PRO A 28 -15.01 2.29 -2.29
N LYS A 29 -15.91 2.78 -3.16
CA LYS A 29 -15.75 4.08 -3.83
C LYS A 29 -15.75 5.27 -2.86
N ASP A 30 -16.34 5.09 -1.69
CA ASP A 30 -16.45 6.08 -0.62
C ASP A 30 -15.43 5.84 0.52
N ALA A 31 -14.46 4.95 0.30
CA ALA A 31 -13.33 4.76 1.23
C ALA A 31 -12.57 6.08 1.38
N LEU A 32 -12.34 6.50 2.60
CA LEU A 32 -11.65 7.75 2.91
C LEU A 32 -10.57 7.53 3.97
N LEU A 33 -9.34 7.79 3.59
CA LEU A 33 -8.18 7.78 4.47
C LEU A 33 -7.72 9.22 4.74
N TYR A 34 -7.48 9.60 6.01
CA TYR A 34 -7.14 10.96 6.36
C TYR A 34 -6.32 11.04 7.66
N PHE A 35 -5.63 12.15 7.87
CA PHE A 35 -5.01 12.45 9.16
C PHE A 35 -6.05 13.02 10.13
N VAL A 36 -6.20 12.39 11.29
CA VAL A 36 -6.87 13.01 12.44
C VAL A 36 -5.93 14.07 13.03
N TRP A 37 -4.64 13.75 13.14
CA TRP A 37 -3.58 14.66 13.51
C TRP A 37 -2.22 14.11 13.03
N PRO A 38 -1.26 14.92 12.57
CA PRO A 38 -1.31 16.38 12.41
C PRO A 38 -2.14 16.85 11.21
N GLN A 39 -2.45 18.12 11.16
CA GLN A 39 -3.05 18.78 9.99
C GLN A 39 -1.98 19.42 9.12
N ASN A 40 -2.33 19.72 7.86
CA ASN A 40 -1.41 20.41 6.95
C ASN A 40 -0.97 21.76 7.52
N GLY A 41 0.34 22.04 7.47
CA GLY A 41 0.94 23.26 8.01
C GLY A 41 1.27 23.23 9.50
N THR A 42 1.00 22.12 10.22
CA THR A 42 1.29 22.01 11.65
C THR A 42 2.78 22.17 11.93
N VAL A 43 3.11 22.96 12.96
CA VAL A 43 4.47 23.08 13.52
C VAL A 43 4.53 22.31 14.83
N ILE A 44 5.49 21.39 14.94
CA ILE A 44 5.60 20.41 16.03
C ILE A 44 6.97 20.53 16.68
N LYS A 45 7.04 20.36 17.98
CA LYS A 45 8.32 20.30 18.73
C LYS A 45 8.60 18.84 19.10
N GLY A 46 9.69 18.29 18.56
CA GLY A 46 10.12 16.92 18.83
C GLY A 46 9.17 15.85 18.30
N GLY A 47 9.21 14.67 18.90
CA GLY A 47 8.35 13.55 18.50
C GLY A 47 6.87 13.77 18.83
N PHE A 48 5.98 13.17 18.02
CA PHE A 48 4.54 13.40 18.10
C PHE A 48 3.71 12.13 17.87
N TRP A 49 2.49 12.11 18.38
CA TRP A 49 1.52 11.09 18.06
C TRP A 49 0.83 11.41 16.73
N CYS A 50 1.05 10.60 15.71
CA CYS A 50 0.33 10.71 14.45
C CYS A 50 -0.92 9.82 14.54
N ARG A 51 -2.10 10.37 14.24
CA ARG A 51 -3.39 9.67 14.34
C ARG A 51 -4.03 9.56 12.97
N PHE A 52 -4.43 8.34 12.63
CA PHE A 52 -4.95 7.96 11.34
C PHE A 52 -6.46 7.80 11.40
N GLY A 53 -7.15 8.31 10.39
CA GLY A 53 -8.60 8.15 10.23
C GLY A 53 -8.93 7.35 8.99
N LEU A 54 -9.86 6.40 9.12
CA LEU A 54 -10.37 5.59 8.01
C LEU A 54 -11.90 5.53 8.09
N ARG A 55 -12.58 5.78 6.97
CA ARG A 55 -14.03 5.61 6.85
C ARG A 55 -14.36 4.61 5.77
N ASN A 56 -15.47 3.89 5.97
CA ASN A 56 -16.08 2.95 5.04
C ASN A 56 -15.19 1.74 4.69
N MET A 57 -14.14 1.54 5.50
CA MET A 57 -13.30 0.35 5.50
C MET A 57 -12.89 0.00 6.94
N GLY A 58 -12.55 -1.26 7.17
CA GLY A 58 -12.02 -1.74 8.44
C GLY A 58 -10.49 -1.64 8.52
N VAL A 59 -9.97 -1.47 9.73
CA VAL A 59 -8.54 -1.65 10.01
C VAL A 59 -8.32 -3.08 10.47
N THR A 60 -7.29 -3.75 9.94
CA THR A 60 -6.96 -5.14 10.27
C THR A 60 -5.45 -5.31 10.42
N HIS A 61 -5.01 -6.50 10.85
CA HIS A 61 -3.60 -6.86 10.84
C HIS A 61 -3.11 -7.15 9.40
N ALA A 62 -1.83 -6.94 9.16
CA ALA A 62 -1.15 -7.46 7.97
C ALA A 62 -1.28 -8.99 7.94
N GLY A 63 -1.53 -9.55 6.76
CA GLY A 63 -1.80 -10.97 6.59
C GLY A 63 -3.27 -11.38 6.76
N ASP A 64 -4.11 -10.58 7.44
CA ASP A 64 -5.53 -10.86 7.58
C ASP A 64 -6.32 -10.35 6.36
N SER A 65 -7.04 -11.25 5.70
CA SER A 65 -7.79 -10.92 4.48
C SER A 65 -9.29 -10.88 4.76
N TYR A 66 -9.77 -9.74 5.31
CA TYR A 66 -11.20 -9.47 5.43
C TYR A 66 -11.70 -8.56 4.32
N PRO A 67 -12.97 -8.69 3.89
CA PRO A 67 -13.55 -7.78 2.92
C PRO A 67 -13.49 -6.32 3.38
N ASN A 68 -13.14 -5.41 2.47
CA ASN A 68 -13.09 -3.97 2.71
C ASN A 68 -12.27 -3.60 3.96
N SER A 69 -11.12 -4.22 4.14
CA SER A 69 -10.23 -3.93 5.25
C SER A 69 -8.76 -3.95 4.83
N GLY A 70 -7.94 -3.24 5.57
CA GLY A 70 -6.51 -3.17 5.36
C GLY A 70 -5.79 -2.57 6.57
N HIS A 71 -4.50 -2.33 6.43
CA HIS A 71 -3.67 -1.73 7.47
C HIS A 71 -2.95 -0.49 6.98
N HIS A 72 -2.59 0.38 7.91
CA HIS A 72 -2.00 1.66 7.61
C HIS A 72 -0.52 1.57 7.25
N HIS A 73 -0.11 2.38 6.28
CA HIS A 73 1.27 2.77 6.03
C HIS A 73 1.37 4.30 6.07
N LEU A 74 2.51 4.82 6.49
CA LEU A 74 2.81 6.25 6.45
C LEU A 74 4.04 6.49 5.60
N LEU A 75 3.86 7.25 4.52
CA LEU A 75 4.94 7.71 3.66
C LEU A 75 5.48 9.04 4.22
N VAL A 76 6.79 9.09 4.43
CA VAL A 76 7.52 10.26 4.92
C VAL A 76 8.49 10.71 3.84
N ASP A 77 8.31 11.94 3.34
CA ASP A 77 9.16 12.56 2.31
C ASP A 77 9.27 11.76 1.00
N VAL A 78 8.24 10.95 0.70
CA VAL A 78 8.15 10.18 -0.55
C VAL A 78 7.50 11.03 -1.63
N ASN A 79 8.17 11.17 -2.77
CA ASN A 79 7.68 11.92 -3.93
C ASN A 79 7.25 11.02 -5.09
N GLU A 80 7.78 9.81 -5.13
CA GLU A 80 7.47 8.83 -6.16
C GLU A 80 6.02 8.34 -6.02
N PRO A 81 5.30 8.16 -7.13
CA PRO A 81 3.97 7.56 -7.09
C PRO A 81 4.05 6.11 -6.64
N LEU A 82 3.02 5.65 -5.93
CA LEU A 82 2.88 4.24 -5.58
C LEU A 82 2.77 3.38 -6.85
N ASN A 83 3.51 2.27 -6.87
CA ASN A 83 3.31 1.25 -7.88
C ASN A 83 2.15 0.33 -7.47
N PRO A 84 1.02 0.30 -8.20
CA PRO A 84 -0.13 -0.53 -7.82
C PRO A 84 0.14 -2.04 -7.98
N ASN A 85 1.22 -2.41 -8.65
CA ASN A 85 1.58 -3.80 -8.93
C ASN A 85 2.71 -4.33 -8.02
N GLU A 86 3.11 -3.56 -7.02
CA GLU A 86 4.16 -3.93 -6.07
C GLU A 86 3.69 -3.70 -4.63
N PRO A 87 4.12 -4.53 -3.69
CA PRO A 87 3.87 -4.26 -2.29
C PRO A 87 4.47 -2.91 -1.87
N ILE A 88 3.78 -2.21 -0.98
CA ILE A 88 4.27 -0.97 -0.37
C ILE A 88 5.58 -1.30 0.35
N PRO A 89 6.69 -0.59 0.06
CA PRO A 89 7.96 -0.82 0.74
C PRO A 89 7.85 -0.65 2.26
N GLN A 90 8.80 -1.24 2.98
CA GLN A 90 8.93 -1.07 4.44
C GLN A 90 10.36 -0.63 4.74
N ASP A 91 10.53 0.66 4.96
CA ASP A 91 11.81 1.30 5.24
C ASP A 91 11.62 2.57 6.07
N LYS A 92 12.66 3.41 6.18
CA LYS A 92 12.60 4.67 6.96
C LYS A 92 11.60 5.70 6.42
N SER A 93 11.27 5.63 5.13
CA SER A 93 10.32 6.52 4.46
C SER A 93 8.94 5.89 4.26
N HIS A 94 8.82 4.57 4.47
CA HIS A 94 7.59 3.81 4.31
C HIS A 94 7.30 3.04 5.61
N LEU A 95 6.72 3.74 6.60
CA LEU A 95 6.45 3.16 7.91
C LEU A 95 5.23 2.25 7.84
N HIS A 96 5.33 1.07 8.42
CA HIS A 96 4.34 0.01 8.38
C HIS A 96 3.67 -0.20 9.74
N PHE A 97 2.34 -0.26 9.75
CA PHE A 97 1.51 -0.42 10.96
C PHE A 97 0.64 -1.68 10.86
N GLY A 98 1.32 -2.84 10.74
CA GLY A 98 0.70 -4.13 10.46
C GLY A 98 -0.02 -4.80 11.63
N ALA A 99 -0.03 -4.21 12.81
CA ALA A 99 -0.78 -4.73 13.97
C ALA A 99 -2.13 -4.01 14.18
N GLY A 100 -2.67 -3.38 13.13
CA GLY A 100 -3.97 -2.68 13.20
C GLY A 100 -3.92 -1.35 13.94
N GLN A 101 -2.74 -0.74 14.06
CA GLN A 101 -2.59 0.56 14.72
C GLN A 101 -3.35 1.65 13.96
N THR A 102 -4.01 2.53 14.71
CA THR A 102 -4.68 3.74 14.22
C THR A 102 -3.97 5.03 14.66
N GLU A 103 -2.91 4.87 15.44
CA GLU A 103 -2.00 5.94 15.82
C GLU A 103 -0.60 5.39 16.10
N ALA A 104 0.41 6.23 15.95
CA ALA A 104 1.79 5.88 16.27
C ALA A 104 2.58 7.11 16.70
N ARG A 105 3.58 6.88 17.56
CA ARG A 105 4.56 7.93 17.86
C ARG A 105 5.57 8.01 16.73
N ILE A 106 5.69 9.18 16.14
CA ILE A 106 6.61 9.49 15.04
C ILE A 106 7.68 10.44 15.53
N GLU A 107 8.93 10.16 15.18
CA GLU A 107 10.08 11.01 15.45
C GLU A 107 10.76 11.32 14.12
N LEU A 108 10.84 12.60 13.79
CA LEU A 108 11.50 13.11 12.60
C LEU A 108 12.52 14.18 12.99
N PRO A 109 13.62 14.31 12.23
CA PRO A 109 14.56 15.38 12.46
C PRO A 109 13.92 16.76 12.28
N PRO A 110 14.50 17.83 12.85
CA PRO A 110 14.03 19.19 12.57
C PRO A 110 14.05 19.49 11.08
N GLY A 111 12.97 20.09 10.57
CA GLY A 111 12.82 20.43 9.16
C GLY A 111 11.37 20.36 8.68
N LYS A 112 11.18 20.62 7.39
CA LYS A 112 9.91 20.39 6.70
C LYS A 112 9.84 18.92 6.26
N HIS A 113 8.70 18.31 6.49
CA HIS A 113 8.42 16.92 6.08
C HIS A 113 7.06 16.84 5.40
N THR A 114 6.97 15.98 4.40
CA THR A 114 5.69 15.61 3.81
C THR A 114 5.24 14.26 4.38
N LEU A 115 3.96 14.14 4.66
CA LEU A 115 3.34 12.92 5.18
C LEU A 115 2.15 12.54 4.30
N GLN A 116 2.01 11.24 4.01
CA GLN A 116 0.85 10.71 3.32
C GLN A 116 0.51 9.32 3.86
N LEU A 117 -0.74 9.07 4.19
CA LEU A 117 -1.22 7.74 4.56
C LEU A 117 -1.58 6.94 3.31
N VAL A 118 -1.31 5.65 3.37
CA VAL A 118 -1.72 4.64 2.38
C VAL A 118 -2.32 3.47 3.13
N LEU A 119 -3.41 2.90 2.61
CA LEU A 119 -3.95 1.64 3.11
C LEU A 119 -3.41 0.49 2.26
N GLY A 120 -2.74 -0.46 2.91
CA GLY A 120 -2.29 -1.72 2.31
C GLY A 120 -3.28 -2.84 2.57
N ASP A 121 -3.43 -3.76 1.62
CA ASP A 121 -4.19 -5.00 1.82
C ASP A 121 -3.38 -6.02 2.64
N ALA A 122 -3.90 -7.24 2.83
CA ALA A 122 -3.24 -8.29 3.60
C ALA A 122 -1.80 -8.59 3.15
N ASP A 123 -1.52 -8.44 1.86
CA ASP A 123 -0.23 -8.71 1.22
C ASP A 123 0.59 -7.45 0.96
N HIS A 124 0.22 -6.32 1.59
CA HIS A 124 0.85 -4.99 1.48
C HIS A 124 0.67 -4.30 0.12
N PHE A 125 -0.18 -4.80 -0.77
CA PHE A 125 -0.46 -4.09 -2.01
C PHE A 125 -1.38 -2.90 -1.77
N PRO A 126 -1.17 -1.77 -2.46
CA PRO A 126 -2.15 -0.70 -2.49
C PRO A 126 -3.47 -1.21 -3.09
N PHE A 127 -4.60 -0.71 -2.61
CA PHE A 127 -5.90 -0.98 -3.23
C PHE A 127 -5.96 -0.39 -4.67
N ASN A 128 -6.90 -0.85 -5.47
CA ASN A 128 -7.14 -0.32 -6.81
C ASN A 128 -8.61 0.16 -6.97
N PRO A 129 -8.86 1.50 -7.07
CA PRO A 129 -7.87 2.59 -6.96
C PRO A 129 -7.24 2.68 -5.56
N PRO A 130 -6.02 3.28 -5.44
CA PRO A 130 -5.34 3.39 -4.15
C PRO A 130 -6.15 4.19 -3.13
N VAL A 131 -6.26 3.66 -1.91
CA VAL A 131 -6.85 4.36 -0.76
C VAL A 131 -5.72 5.13 -0.07
N VAL A 132 -5.64 6.42 -0.37
CA VAL A 132 -4.59 7.31 0.11
C VAL A 132 -5.18 8.58 0.73
N SER A 133 -4.50 9.14 1.71
CA SER A 133 -4.85 10.46 2.23
C SER A 133 -4.36 11.59 1.31
N GLN A 134 -4.83 12.80 1.56
CA GLN A 134 -4.12 13.97 1.08
C GLN A 134 -2.70 13.96 1.64
N LYS A 135 -1.72 14.37 0.81
CA LYS A 135 -0.35 14.63 1.26
C LYS A 135 -0.35 15.95 2.04
N ILE A 136 0.15 15.92 3.25
CA ILE A 136 0.28 17.10 4.11
C ILE A 136 1.74 17.46 4.30
N THR A 137 2.01 18.72 4.62
CA THR A 137 3.33 19.23 5.01
C THR A 137 3.30 19.65 6.47
N ILE A 138 4.30 19.23 7.23
CA ILE A 138 4.51 19.64 8.62
C ILE A 138 5.91 20.24 8.78
N THR A 139 6.15 20.95 9.89
CA THR A 139 7.47 21.42 10.27
C THR A 139 7.80 20.92 11.67
N VAL A 140 8.91 20.21 11.82
CA VAL A 140 9.45 19.77 13.11
C VAL A 140 10.53 20.77 13.55
N LYS A 141 10.51 21.16 14.85
CA LYS A 141 11.46 22.09 15.49
C LYS A 141 12.19 21.42 16.66
#